data_426f6dbc0144cc4d52d128f819618fdd
#
_entry.id   426f6dbc0144cc4d52d128f819618fdd
#
_cell.length_a   1.000
_cell.length_b   1.000
_cell.length_c   1.000
_cell.angle_alpha   90.00
_cell.angle_beta   90.00
_cell.angle_gamma   90.00
#
_symmetry.space_group_name_H-M   'P 1'
#
loop_
_entity.id
_entity.type
_entity.pdbx_description
1 polymer ?
#
loop_
_entity_poly.entity_id
_entity_poly.type
_entity_poly.pdbx_seq_one_letter_code
_entity_poly.pdbx_strand_id
1 'polypeptide(L)'
;MPVTVRQLRARVTAFAQAVGAPAELLDAVALAVSETVTNVILHAYAGAPEPGQVRVRCLVEEEQLVVEVADDGVGIAWRDDSPGLGQGLAMVGALAEALDVALGPGGHGTVVTMTFAVRPATEPAPSDLEPLCRLALDTVADASCVDLVRGGVLRRAAADVAGDAGLAAWLRSATPPAKPGTATWAALREGGAQLVVHDPTVPRSPGGIGEVLGLSWWVAIPLEGPDGAPAALWGFGGRVGGRAAPSPVHLDALADAARGDLGDEAQRAALRARLGAPR
;
A
#
# COMPACT_ATOMS: atom_id res chain seq x y z
N MET A 1 31.02 18.33 -12.38
CA MET A 1 31.49 18.17 -10.98
C MET A 1 31.23 16.73 -10.56
N PRO A 2 32.18 16.05 -9.95
CA PRO A 2 31.96 14.70 -9.44
C PRO A 2 30.87 14.71 -8.35
N VAL A 3 29.89 13.81 -8.47
CA VAL A 3 28.81 13.64 -7.49
C VAL A 3 29.40 12.88 -6.29
N THR A 4 29.15 13.37 -5.09
CA THR A 4 29.65 12.75 -3.85
C THR A 4 28.67 11.73 -3.28
N VAL A 5 29.14 10.77 -2.46
CA VAL A 5 28.30 9.83 -1.71
C VAL A 5 27.17 10.56 -0.98
N ARG A 6 27.49 11.68 -0.31
CA ARG A 6 26.53 12.53 0.40
C ARG A 6 25.40 13.03 -0.50
N GLN A 7 25.73 13.46 -1.74
CA GLN A 7 24.72 13.96 -2.67
C GLN A 7 23.82 12.85 -3.22
N LEU A 8 24.38 11.68 -3.54
CA LEU A 8 23.60 10.51 -3.97
C LEU A 8 22.67 10.06 -2.85
N ARG A 9 23.20 9.87 -1.65
CA ARG A 9 22.40 9.54 -0.47
C ARG A 9 21.25 10.51 -0.27
N ALA A 10 21.52 11.82 -0.26
CA ALA A 10 20.48 12.83 -0.06
C ALA A 10 19.38 12.77 -1.11
N ARG A 11 19.71 12.51 -2.39
CA ARG A 11 18.73 12.38 -3.46
C ARG A 11 17.87 11.13 -3.32
N VAL A 12 18.48 9.98 -2.97
CA VAL A 12 17.75 8.73 -2.76
C VAL A 12 16.84 8.84 -1.55
N THR A 13 17.32 9.41 -0.44
CA THR A 13 16.51 9.63 0.77
C THR A 13 15.35 10.58 0.50
N ALA A 14 15.56 11.66 -0.28
CA ALA A 14 14.50 12.58 -0.67
C ALA A 14 13.45 11.90 -1.56
N PHE A 15 13.86 11.02 -2.48
CA PHE A 15 12.94 10.21 -3.28
C PHE A 15 12.15 9.25 -2.39
N ALA A 16 12.82 8.51 -1.48
CA ALA A 16 12.17 7.61 -0.54
C ALA A 16 11.13 8.35 0.33
N GLN A 17 11.47 9.54 0.82
CA GLN A 17 10.55 10.39 1.58
C GLN A 17 9.34 10.83 0.73
N ALA A 18 9.57 11.24 -0.51
CA ALA A 18 8.50 11.68 -1.43
C ALA A 18 7.51 10.55 -1.79
N VAL A 19 7.96 9.29 -1.72
CA VAL A 19 7.10 8.11 -1.93
C VAL A 19 6.51 7.55 -0.63
N GLY A 20 6.67 8.28 0.49
CA GLY A 20 6.01 7.96 1.76
C GLY A 20 6.77 6.97 2.66
N ALA A 21 8.08 6.79 2.46
CA ALA A 21 8.89 5.93 3.33
C ALA A 21 8.91 6.46 4.78
N PRO A 22 8.69 5.61 5.80
CA PRO A 22 8.78 6.01 7.20
C PRO A 22 10.21 6.37 7.61
N ALA A 23 10.38 7.11 8.71
CA ALA A 23 11.67 7.64 9.15
C ALA A 23 12.73 6.54 9.34
N GLU A 24 12.35 5.41 9.93
CA GLU A 24 13.25 4.27 10.15
C GLU A 24 13.76 3.68 8.82
N LEU A 25 12.89 3.67 7.80
CA LEU A 25 13.27 3.21 6.47
C LEU A 25 14.17 4.23 5.76
N LEU A 26 13.96 5.53 5.98
CA LEU A 26 14.84 6.57 5.42
C LEU A 26 16.28 6.41 5.92
N ASP A 27 16.46 6.11 7.20
CA ASP A 27 17.78 5.84 7.80
C ASP A 27 18.41 4.57 7.24
N ALA A 28 17.64 3.49 7.10
CA ALA A 28 18.09 2.24 6.50
C ALA A 28 18.53 2.42 5.04
N VAL A 29 17.72 3.10 4.23
CA VAL A 29 18.03 3.43 2.82
C VAL A 29 19.27 4.32 2.74
N ALA A 30 19.36 5.35 3.59
CA ALA A 30 20.51 6.26 3.61
C ALA A 30 21.82 5.52 3.91
N LEU A 31 21.79 4.59 4.87
CA LEU A 31 22.94 3.79 5.24
C LEU A 31 23.30 2.80 4.12
N ALA A 32 22.34 2.04 3.61
CA ALA A 32 22.54 1.06 2.55
C ALA A 32 23.15 1.70 1.27
N VAL A 33 22.62 2.85 0.85
CA VAL A 33 23.15 3.61 -0.30
C VAL A 33 24.57 4.11 -0.02
N SER A 34 24.84 4.60 1.20
CA SER A 34 26.18 5.08 1.56
C SER A 34 27.20 3.95 1.48
N GLU A 35 26.90 2.80 2.05
CA GLU A 35 27.78 1.61 2.03
C GLU A 35 27.99 1.13 0.59
N THR A 36 26.93 0.97 -0.19
CA THR A 36 27.03 0.47 -1.56
C THR A 36 27.83 1.42 -2.46
N VAL A 37 27.57 2.72 -2.42
CA VAL A 37 28.31 3.71 -3.22
C VAL A 37 29.78 3.82 -2.74
N THR A 38 30.02 3.71 -1.43
CA THR A 38 31.39 3.69 -0.90
C THR A 38 32.15 2.46 -1.39
N ASN A 39 31.53 1.29 -1.41
CA ASN A 39 32.12 0.09 -1.96
C ASN A 39 32.52 0.26 -3.43
N VAL A 40 31.66 0.87 -4.24
CA VAL A 40 32.00 1.18 -5.65
C VAL A 40 33.25 2.08 -5.72
N ILE A 41 33.28 3.17 -4.95
CA ILE A 41 34.41 4.13 -4.98
C ILE A 41 35.72 3.46 -4.55
N LEU A 42 35.69 2.62 -3.54
CA LEU A 42 36.89 1.98 -2.98
C LEU A 42 37.37 0.78 -3.81
N HIS A 43 36.45 0.05 -4.44
CA HIS A 43 36.77 -1.27 -5.02
C HIS A 43 36.60 -1.36 -6.54
N ALA A 44 35.57 -0.72 -7.11
CA ALA A 44 35.28 -0.89 -8.54
C ALA A 44 36.36 -0.30 -9.45
N TYR A 45 37.10 0.70 -8.99
CA TYR A 45 38.10 1.43 -9.77
C TYR A 45 39.51 1.35 -9.18
N ALA A 46 39.74 0.41 -8.26
CA ALA A 46 41.07 0.22 -7.67
C ALA A 46 42.09 -0.12 -8.75
N GLY A 47 43.07 0.80 -9.00
CA GLY A 47 44.10 0.66 -10.02
C GLY A 47 43.65 1.07 -11.44
N ALA A 48 42.45 1.57 -11.63
CA ALA A 48 42.01 2.10 -12.91
C ALA A 48 42.70 3.43 -13.24
N PRO A 49 43.17 3.65 -14.50
CA PRO A 49 43.85 4.87 -14.91
C PRO A 49 42.89 6.07 -15.05
N GLU A 50 41.59 5.82 -15.22
CA GLU A 50 40.56 6.85 -15.40
C GLU A 50 39.43 6.69 -14.39
N PRO A 51 38.74 7.81 -14.04
CA PRO A 51 37.57 7.75 -13.19
C PRO A 51 36.42 7.01 -13.89
N GLY A 52 35.76 6.10 -13.19
CA GLY A 52 34.57 5.43 -13.69
C GLY A 52 33.27 6.14 -13.35
N GLN A 53 32.15 5.51 -13.66
CA GLN A 53 30.80 6.02 -13.44
C GLN A 53 30.02 5.18 -12.45
N VAL A 54 29.39 5.87 -11.49
CA VAL A 54 28.37 5.27 -10.62
C VAL A 54 26.99 5.75 -11.05
N ARG A 55 26.09 4.83 -11.33
CA ARG A 55 24.69 5.11 -11.66
C ARG A 55 23.81 4.66 -10.53
N VAL A 56 22.93 5.53 -10.04
CA VAL A 56 21.94 5.20 -9.04
C VAL A 56 20.55 5.41 -9.64
N ARG A 57 19.71 4.40 -9.58
CA ARG A 57 18.33 4.41 -10.03
C ARG A 57 17.41 4.08 -8.86
N CYS A 58 16.32 4.82 -8.73
CA CYS A 58 15.27 4.55 -7.75
C CYS A 58 13.94 4.44 -8.48
N LEU A 59 13.16 3.46 -8.10
CA LEU A 59 11.79 3.29 -8.59
C LEU A 59 10.92 2.66 -7.48
N VAL A 60 9.62 2.78 -7.62
CA VAL A 60 8.66 2.11 -6.73
C VAL A 60 7.87 1.11 -7.57
N GLU A 61 7.93 -0.14 -7.19
CA GLU A 61 7.16 -1.23 -7.78
C GLU A 61 6.43 -1.96 -6.66
N GLU A 62 5.12 -2.15 -6.79
CA GLU A 62 4.31 -2.95 -5.86
C GLU A 62 4.54 -2.67 -4.36
N GLU A 63 4.63 -1.39 -3.95
CA GLU A 63 4.91 -0.96 -2.57
C GLU A 63 6.34 -1.24 -2.09
N GLN A 64 7.23 -1.52 -3.01
CA GLN A 64 8.64 -1.67 -2.75
C GLN A 64 9.43 -0.53 -3.38
N LEU A 65 10.30 0.09 -2.59
CA LEU A 65 11.34 0.97 -3.09
C LEU A 65 12.49 0.11 -3.58
N VAL A 66 12.73 0.11 -4.87
CA VAL A 66 13.88 -0.53 -5.47
C VAL A 66 14.96 0.51 -5.72
N VAL A 67 16.14 0.28 -5.14
CA VAL A 67 17.33 1.12 -5.33
C VAL A 67 18.41 0.29 -6.01
N GLU A 68 18.77 0.68 -7.22
CA GLU A 68 19.84 0.06 -7.98
C GLU A 68 21.08 0.96 -7.98
N VAL A 69 22.22 0.41 -7.61
CA VAL A 69 23.53 1.06 -7.71
C VAL A 69 24.38 0.25 -8.67
N ALA A 70 24.75 0.85 -9.80
CA ALA A 70 25.53 0.20 -10.84
C ALA A 70 26.85 0.96 -11.07
N ASP A 71 27.93 0.22 -11.34
CA ASP A 71 29.20 0.74 -11.78
C ASP A 71 29.67 0.06 -13.08
N ASP A 72 30.63 0.70 -13.75
CA ASP A 72 31.29 0.20 -14.96
C ASP A 72 32.75 -0.25 -14.70
N GLY A 73 33.07 -0.56 -13.45
CA GLY A 73 34.41 -0.94 -13.00
C GLY A 73 34.77 -2.41 -13.32
N VAL A 74 35.73 -2.92 -12.59
CA VAL A 74 36.26 -4.30 -12.81
C VAL A 74 35.30 -5.40 -12.38
N GLY A 75 34.16 -5.06 -11.77
CA GLY A 75 33.19 -6.00 -11.21
C GLY A 75 33.61 -6.55 -9.84
N ILE A 76 32.72 -7.36 -9.24
CA ILE A 76 33.01 -8.04 -7.99
C ILE A 76 33.98 -9.19 -8.26
N ALA A 77 35.27 -8.97 -7.96
CA ALA A 77 36.15 -10.10 -7.75
C ALA A 77 35.93 -10.58 -6.30
N TRP A 78 35.27 -11.71 -6.11
CA TRP A 78 35.27 -12.43 -4.83
C TRP A 78 36.72 -12.77 -4.48
N ARG A 79 37.33 -11.90 -3.67
CA ARG A 79 38.64 -12.16 -3.08
C ARG A 79 38.38 -12.57 -1.64
N ASP A 80 38.74 -13.79 -1.30
CA ASP A 80 38.66 -14.30 0.08
C ASP A 80 39.45 -13.44 1.09
N ASP A 81 40.33 -12.54 0.61
CA ASP A 81 41.23 -11.72 1.41
C ASP A 81 40.87 -10.23 1.45
N SER A 82 39.69 -9.81 1.05
CA SER A 82 39.30 -8.38 1.11
C SER A 82 38.76 -8.01 2.49
N PRO A 83 39.56 -7.36 3.37
CA PRO A 83 39.07 -6.89 4.66
C PRO A 83 38.06 -5.75 4.42
N GLY A 84 36.77 -6.01 4.70
CA GLY A 84 35.71 -5.00 4.67
C GLY A 84 34.56 -5.22 3.70
N LEU A 85 34.73 -5.95 2.58
CA LEU A 85 33.63 -6.19 1.62
C LEU A 85 32.49 -7.04 2.20
N GLY A 86 32.79 -7.92 3.16
CA GLY A 86 31.80 -8.82 3.74
C GLY A 86 30.85 -8.13 4.75
N GLN A 87 31.32 -7.11 5.48
CA GLN A 87 30.52 -6.48 6.53
C GLN A 87 29.52 -5.45 5.98
N GLY A 88 29.93 -4.63 5.00
CA GLY A 88 29.06 -3.62 4.40
C GLY A 88 27.86 -4.22 3.65
N LEU A 89 28.09 -5.20 2.78
CA LEU A 89 27.01 -5.89 2.06
C LEU A 89 26.14 -6.76 2.98
N ALA A 90 26.74 -7.39 4.01
CA ALA A 90 25.95 -8.11 5.01
C ALA A 90 25.03 -7.17 5.80
N MET A 91 25.50 -5.97 6.13
CA MET A 91 24.69 -4.94 6.78
C MET A 91 23.59 -4.43 5.84
N VAL A 92 23.89 -4.19 4.55
CA VAL A 92 22.88 -3.82 3.54
C VAL A 92 21.83 -4.92 3.42
N GLY A 93 22.23 -6.20 3.38
CA GLY A 93 21.31 -7.33 3.35
C GLY A 93 20.44 -7.48 4.61
N ALA A 94 20.92 -7.00 5.76
CA ALA A 94 20.11 -6.97 6.99
C ALA A 94 19.13 -5.79 7.04
N LEU A 95 19.35 -4.72 6.26
CA LEU A 95 18.52 -3.54 6.19
C LEU A 95 17.46 -3.61 5.07
N ALA A 96 17.78 -4.31 3.97
CA ALA A 96 16.90 -4.50 2.83
C ALA A 96 16.05 -5.78 2.98
N GLU A 97 14.84 -5.79 2.42
CA GLU A 97 14.05 -7.02 2.31
C GLU A 97 14.65 -8.02 1.32
N ALA A 98 15.26 -7.50 0.26
CA ALA A 98 16.00 -8.29 -0.71
C ALA A 98 17.25 -7.52 -1.15
N LEU A 99 18.33 -8.27 -1.33
CA LEU A 99 19.60 -7.79 -1.86
C LEU A 99 20.02 -8.74 -2.98
N ASP A 100 20.17 -8.21 -4.19
CA ASP A 100 20.75 -8.93 -5.31
C ASP A 100 22.02 -8.24 -5.78
N VAL A 101 23.01 -9.03 -6.15
CA VAL A 101 24.30 -8.54 -6.63
C VAL A 101 24.68 -9.30 -7.89
N ALA A 102 24.70 -8.60 -9.02
CA ALA A 102 24.94 -9.14 -10.34
C ALA A 102 26.11 -8.44 -11.04
N LEU A 103 26.65 -9.11 -12.05
CA LEU A 103 27.57 -8.46 -12.99
C LEU A 103 26.79 -7.45 -13.86
N GLY A 104 27.43 -6.34 -14.17
CA GLY A 104 26.87 -5.34 -15.07
C GLY A 104 26.70 -5.83 -16.52
N PRO A 105 25.99 -5.08 -17.37
CA PRO A 105 25.79 -5.41 -18.77
C PRO A 105 27.11 -5.61 -19.49
N GLY A 106 27.25 -6.73 -20.23
CA GLY A 106 28.49 -7.07 -20.94
C GLY A 106 29.54 -7.76 -20.07
N GLY A 107 29.22 -8.11 -18.82
CA GLY A 107 30.12 -8.82 -17.91
C GLY A 107 31.17 -7.91 -17.23
N HIS A 108 30.95 -6.61 -17.26
CA HIS A 108 31.80 -5.61 -16.60
C HIS A 108 30.99 -4.82 -15.57
N GLY A 109 31.68 -4.35 -14.52
CA GLY A 109 31.05 -3.62 -13.42
C GLY A 109 30.17 -4.48 -12.54
N THR A 110 29.50 -3.84 -11.60
CA THR A 110 28.59 -4.47 -10.65
C THR A 110 27.25 -3.76 -10.66
N VAL A 111 26.18 -4.51 -10.46
CA VAL A 111 24.83 -4.00 -10.19
C VAL A 111 24.40 -4.56 -8.84
N VAL A 112 24.15 -3.66 -7.90
CA VAL A 112 23.57 -3.99 -6.58
C VAL A 112 22.15 -3.48 -6.57
N THR A 113 21.19 -4.39 -6.43
CA THR A 113 19.77 -4.09 -6.32
C THR A 113 19.30 -4.33 -4.89
N MET A 114 18.77 -3.30 -4.26
CA MET A 114 18.26 -3.31 -2.90
C MET A 114 16.77 -3.04 -2.93
N THR A 115 15.98 -3.88 -2.28
CA THR A 115 14.52 -3.72 -2.20
C THR A 115 14.12 -3.45 -0.76
N PHE A 116 13.30 -2.43 -0.56
CA PHE A 116 12.80 -2.04 0.75
C PHE A 116 11.27 -1.94 0.69
N ALA A 117 10.56 -2.49 1.67
CA ALA A 117 9.12 -2.26 1.77
C ALA A 117 8.87 -0.79 2.14
N VAL A 118 8.27 -0.05 1.23
CA VAL A 118 7.73 1.27 1.53
C VAL A 118 6.35 1.08 2.13
N ARG A 119 6.31 0.86 3.44
CA ARG A 119 5.06 0.94 4.19
C ARG A 119 4.96 2.36 4.70
N PRO A 120 3.98 3.17 4.29
CA PRO A 120 3.78 4.47 4.88
C PRO A 120 3.59 4.30 6.40
N ALA A 121 4.24 5.15 7.19
CA ALA A 121 4.20 5.15 8.67
C ALA A 121 2.78 5.30 9.27
N THR A 122 1.77 5.35 8.44
CA THR A 122 0.36 5.55 8.81
C THR A 122 -0.56 4.57 8.10
N GLU A 123 -0.07 3.41 7.64
CA GLU A 123 -1.02 2.38 7.24
C GLU A 123 -1.69 1.82 8.49
N PRO A 124 -3.01 1.99 8.61
CA PRO A 124 -3.71 1.19 9.60
C PRO A 124 -3.44 -0.27 9.28
N ALA A 125 -2.94 -1.03 10.26
CA ALA A 125 -2.80 -2.46 10.09
C ALA A 125 -4.16 -3.04 9.66
N PRO A 126 -4.23 -4.12 8.87
CA PRO A 126 -5.50 -4.76 8.53
C PRO A 126 -6.40 -4.98 9.75
N SER A 127 -5.81 -5.28 10.92
CA SER A 127 -6.49 -5.36 12.22
C SER A 127 -7.19 -4.08 12.64
N ASP A 128 -6.68 -2.90 12.25
CA ASP A 128 -7.25 -1.60 12.63
C ASP A 128 -8.45 -1.23 11.75
N LEU A 129 -8.58 -1.85 10.57
CA LEU A 129 -9.66 -1.62 9.61
C LEU A 129 -10.82 -2.63 9.76
N GLU A 130 -10.59 -3.77 10.41
CA GLU A 130 -11.66 -4.73 10.73
C GLU A 130 -12.82 -4.11 11.54
N PRO A 131 -12.60 -3.18 12.50
CA PRO A 131 -13.68 -2.53 13.21
C PRO A 131 -14.68 -1.81 12.29
N LEU A 132 -14.24 -1.24 11.15
CA LEU A 132 -15.13 -0.66 10.14
C LEU A 132 -16.05 -1.72 9.52
N CYS A 133 -15.50 -2.87 9.13
CA CYS A 133 -16.31 -3.96 8.60
C CYS A 133 -17.33 -4.44 9.61
N ARG A 134 -16.93 -4.67 10.86
CA ARG A 134 -17.85 -5.07 11.95
C ARG A 134 -18.95 -4.03 12.18
N LEU A 135 -18.57 -2.74 12.21
CA LEU A 135 -19.55 -1.66 12.40
C LEU A 135 -20.65 -1.70 11.34
N ALA A 136 -20.29 -1.86 10.06
CA ALA A 136 -21.28 -1.97 8.99
C ALA A 136 -22.15 -3.22 9.15
N LEU A 137 -21.55 -4.37 9.45
CA LEU A 137 -22.29 -5.64 9.63
C LEU A 137 -23.21 -5.63 10.84
N ASP A 138 -22.81 -5.01 11.93
CA ASP A 138 -23.63 -4.88 13.14
C ASP A 138 -24.81 -3.93 12.96
N THR A 139 -24.72 -2.99 12.00
CA THR A 139 -25.68 -1.88 11.89
C THR A 139 -26.53 -1.94 10.63
N VAL A 140 -25.94 -1.88 9.44
CA VAL A 140 -26.67 -1.58 8.19
C VAL A 140 -26.44 -2.57 7.06
N ALA A 141 -25.41 -3.40 7.10
CA ALA A 141 -24.95 -4.17 5.96
C ALA A 141 -24.90 -5.68 6.20
N ASP A 142 -24.92 -6.45 5.12
CA ASP A 142 -24.71 -7.90 5.12
C ASP A 142 -23.29 -8.28 4.64
N ALA A 143 -22.59 -7.34 3.99
CA ALA A 143 -21.19 -7.49 3.57
C ALA A 143 -20.47 -6.16 3.69
N SER A 144 -19.18 -6.18 4.07
CA SER A 144 -18.34 -4.97 4.16
C SER A 144 -16.89 -5.27 3.81
N CYS A 145 -16.20 -4.26 3.31
CA CYS A 145 -14.76 -4.31 3.04
C CYS A 145 -14.12 -2.92 3.17
N VAL A 146 -12.80 -2.90 3.36
CA VAL A 146 -11.99 -1.71 3.25
C VAL A 146 -10.89 -1.93 2.23
N ASP A 147 -10.80 -1.01 1.28
CA ASP A 147 -9.79 -1.01 0.22
C ASP A 147 -8.87 0.19 0.40
N LEU A 148 -7.57 -0.03 0.51
CA LEU A 148 -6.56 1.04 0.54
C LEU A 148 -6.33 1.58 -0.86
N VAL A 149 -6.14 2.90 -0.97
CA VAL A 149 -5.82 3.58 -2.24
C VAL A 149 -4.31 3.79 -2.31
N ARG A 150 -3.66 3.18 -3.30
CA ARG A 150 -2.20 3.25 -3.51
C ARG A 150 -1.88 3.56 -4.96
N GLY A 151 -1.24 4.69 -5.23
CA GLY A 151 -0.86 5.06 -6.60
C GLY A 151 -2.02 4.99 -7.61
N GLY A 152 -3.26 5.24 -7.16
CA GLY A 152 -4.46 5.09 -7.99
C GLY A 152 -4.98 3.64 -8.11
N VAL A 153 -4.37 2.68 -7.44
CA VAL A 153 -4.81 1.28 -7.40
C VAL A 153 -5.47 0.99 -6.06
N LEU A 154 -6.52 0.17 -6.07
CA LEU A 154 -7.20 -0.30 -4.86
C LEU A 154 -6.67 -1.67 -4.44
N ARG A 155 -6.36 -1.80 -3.14
CA ARG A 155 -5.99 -3.08 -2.53
C ARG A 155 -6.90 -3.39 -1.35
N ARG A 156 -7.48 -4.59 -1.32
CA ARG A 156 -8.31 -5.06 -0.23
C ARG A 156 -7.47 -5.27 1.03
N ALA A 157 -7.80 -4.52 2.11
CA ALA A 157 -7.13 -4.62 3.40
C ALA A 157 -7.96 -5.39 4.43
N ALA A 158 -9.28 -5.20 4.43
CA ALA A 158 -10.20 -5.92 5.31
C ALA A 158 -11.49 -6.27 4.58
N ALA A 159 -12.11 -7.40 4.90
CA ALA A 159 -13.44 -7.74 4.41
C ALA A 159 -14.09 -8.78 5.32
N ASP A 160 -15.42 -8.65 5.45
CA ASP A 160 -16.23 -9.61 6.19
C ASP A 160 -17.66 -9.69 5.61
N VAL A 161 -18.34 -10.80 5.87
CA VAL A 161 -19.70 -11.08 5.39
C VAL A 161 -20.48 -11.72 6.52
N ALA A 162 -21.66 -11.19 6.81
CA ALA A 162 -22.49 -11.64 7.91
C ALA A 162 -22.86 -13.14 7.76
N GLY A 163 -22.44 -13.94 8.75
CA GLY A 163 -22.78 -15.36 8.85
C GLY A 163 -22.17 -16.27 7.77
N ASP A 164 -21.20 -15.80 6.97
CA ASP A 164 -20.62 -16.59 5.88
C ASP A 164 -19.10 -16.42 5.76
N ALA A 165 -18.35 -17.24 6.46
CA ALA A 165 -16.89 -17.22 6.46
C ALA A 165 -16.27 -17.56 5.07
N GLY A 166 -16.97 -18.35 4.24
CA GLY A 166 -16.53 -18.69 2.88
C GLY A 166 -16.60 -17.49 1.95
N LEU A 167 -17.74 -16.78 1.96
CA LEU A 167 -17.88 -15.54 1.19
C LEU A 167 -16.99 -14.41 1.74
N ALA A 168 -16.75 -14.35 3.05
CA ALA A 168 -15.80 -13.41 3.64
C ALA A 168 -14.36 -13.67 3.14
N ALA A 169 -13.93 -14.94 3.09
CA ALA A 169 -12.63 -15.32 2.55
C ALA A 169 -12.52 -14.99 1.04
N TRP A 170 -13.57 -15.29 0.29
CA TRP A 170 -13.63 -14.93 -1.14
C TRP A 170 -13.57 -13.40 -1.33
N LEU A 171 -14.34 -12.62 -0.56
CA LEU A 171 -14.35 -11.16 -0.67
C LEU A 171 -12.98 -10.56 -0.33
N ARG A 172 -12.25 -11.15 0.62
CA ARG A 172 -10.87 -10.72 0.94
C ARG A 172 -9.91 -10.87 -0.24
N SER A 173 -10.08 -11.90 -1.06
CA SER A 173 -9.24 -12.16 -2.23
C SER A 173 -9.73 -11.48 -3.52
N ALA A 174 -10.97 -10.97 -3.54
CA ALA A 174 -11.56 -10.38 -4.73
C ALA A 174 -10.95 -9.00 -5.04
N THR A 175 -10.66 -8.76 -6.32
CA THR A 175 -10.16 -7.47 -6.78
C THR A 175 -11.23 -6.38 -6.62
N PRO A 176 -10.93 -5.24 -5.99
CA PRO A 176 -11.87 -4.14 -5.86
C PRO A 176 -12.32 -3.59 -7.22
N PRO A 177 -13.64 -3.40 -7.47
CA PRO A 177 -14.12 -2.86 -8.74
C PRO A 177 -13.94 -1.33 -8.76
N ALA A 178 -12.99 -0.83 -9.52
CA ALA A 178 -12.78 0.62 -9.75
C ALA A 178 -13.05 0.98 -11.22
N LYS A 179 -14.25 0.73 -11.70
CA LYS A 179 -14.65 1.03 -13.09
C LYS A 179 -15.89 1.93 -13.12
N PRO A 180 -16.11 2.71 -14.21
CA PRO A 180 -17.30 3.55 -14.38
C PRO A 180 -18.60 2.79 -14.06
N GLY A 181 -19.51 3.46 -13.34
CA GLY A 181 -20.79 2.88 -12.93
C GLY A 181 -20.75 2.11 -11.60
N THR A 182 -19.61 2.03 -10.92
CA THR A 182 -19.53 1.50 -9.55
C THR A 182 -19.51 2.62 -8.51
N ALA A 183 -20.08 2.36 -7.31
CA ALA A 183 -20.00 3.29 -6.17
C ALA A 183 -18.55 3.62 -5.81
N THR A 184 -17.68 2.62 -5.88
CA THR A 184 -16.22 2.75 -5.65
C THR A 184 -15.60 3.80 -6.58
N TRP A 185 -15.91 3.72 -7.87
CA TRP A 185 -15.39 4.68 -8.86
C TRP A 185 -15.95 6.09 -8.65
N ALA A 186 -17.25 6.21 -8.37
CA ALA A 186 -17.87 7.49 -8.09
C ALA A 186 -17.29 8.15 -6.82
N ALA A 187 -17.11 7.39 -5.74
CA ALA A 187 -16.51 7.87 -4.49
C ALA A 187 -15.08 8.41 -4.67
N LEU A 188 -14.27 7.74 -5.51
CA LEU A 188 -12.91 8.19 -5.81
C LEU A 188 -12.84 9.49 -6.62
N ARG A 189 -13.81 9.71 -7.50
CA ARG A 189 -13.81 10.87 -8.41
C ARG A 189 -14.60 12.07 -7.92
N GLU A 190 -15.73 11.82 -7.29
CA GLU A 190 -16.69 12.84 -6.89
C GLU A 190 -16.59 13.16 -5.41
N GLY A 191 -15.95 12.26 -4.66
CA GLY A 191 -15.88 12.36 -3.20
C GLY A 191 -17.20 11.99 -2.52
N GLY A 192 -17.19 12.03 -1.19
CA GLY A 192 -18.38 11.75 -0.38
C GLY A 192 -18.87 10.29 -0.44
N ALA A 193 -19.89 10.00 0.34
CA ALA A 193 -20.52 8.69 0.34
C ALA A 193 -21.35 8.48 -0.93
N GLN A 194 -21.11 7.38 -1.63
CA GLN A 194 -21.80 7.01 -2.86
C GLN A 194 -22.64 5.75 -2.63
N LEU A 195 -23.92 5.81 -2.96
CA LEU A 195 -24.85 4.68 -2.91
C LEU A 195 -25.26 4.27 -4.33
N VAL A 196 -25.08 3.00 -4.64
CA VAL A 196 -25.62 2.37 -5.85
C VAL A 196 -26.64 1.31 -5.46
N VAL A 197 -27.88 1.48 -5.93
CA VAL A 197 -28.93 0.47 -5.80
C VAL A 197 -29.00 -0.29 -7.13
N HIS A 198 -28.96 -1.61 -7.04
CA HIS A 198 -29.01 -2.47 -8.22
C HIS A 198 -30.44 -2.64 -8.72
N ASP A 199 -30.66 -2.28 -9.96
CA ASP A 199 -31.90 -2.62 -10.67
C ASP A 199 -31.92 -4.14 -10.93
N PRO A 200 -32.93 -4.88 -10.43
CA PRO A 200 -33.02 -6.32 -10.60
C PRO A 200 -33.21 -6.75 -12.07
N THR A 201 -33.60 -5.83 -12.94
CA THR A 201 -33.79 -6.09 -14.38
C THR A 201 -32.50 -5.98 -15.18
N VAL A 202 -31.44 -5.37 -14.60
CA VAL A 202 -30.14 -5.19 -15.26
C VAL A 202 -29.21 -6.37 -14.90
N PRO A 203 -28.70 -7.13 -15.89
CA PRO A 203 -27.74 -8.21 -15.65
C PRO A 203 -26.49 -7.70 -14.96
N ARG A 204 -26.06 -8.41 -13.93
CA ARG A 204 -24.81 -8.13 -13.22
C ARG A 204 -23.60 -8.64 -14.01
N SER A 205 -22.44 -8.05 -13.76
CA SER A 205 -21.20 -8.57 -14.34
C SER A 205 -20.91 -9.97 -13.78
N PRO A 206 -20.78 -11.01 -14.62
CA PRO A 206 -20.47 -12.37 -14.17
C PRO A 206 -19.21 -12.42 -13.30
N GLY A 207 -19.30 -13.11 -12.15
CA GLY A 207 -18.20 -13.22 -11.19
C GLY A 207 -17.87 -11.94 -10.41
N GLY A 208 -18.62 -10.87 -10.63
CA GLY A 208 -18.42 -9.61 -9.89
C GLY A 208 -18.94 -9.68 -8.45
N ILE A 209 -18.40 -8.81 -7.57
CA ILE A 209 -18.76 -8.75 -6.14
C ILE A 209 -20.28 -8.67 -5.93
N GLY A 210 -20.97 -7.85 -6.71
CA GLY A 210 -22.42 -7.68 -6.62
C GLY A 210 -23.23 -8.95 -6.94
N GLU A 211 -22.73 -9.77 -7.87
CA GLU A 211 -23.36 -11.05 -8.23
C GLU A 211 -23.08 -12.12 -7.20
N VAL A 212 -21.79 -12.36 -6.89
CA VAL A 212 -21.36 -13.44 -5.98
C VAL A 212 -21.94 -13.26 -4.59
N LEU A 213 -21.98 -12.01 -4.08
CA LEU A 213 -22.60 -11.71 -2.78
C LEU A 213 -24.11 -11.54 -2.83
N GLY A 214 -24.75 -11.52 -4.02
CA GLY A 214 -26.19 -11.31 -4.16
C GLY A 214 -26.65 -9.94 -3.67
N LEU A 215 -25.86 -8.88 -3.89
CA LEU A 215 -26.14 -7.54 -3.33
C LEU A 215 -27.32 -6.87 -4.03
N SER A 216 -28.22 -6.23 -3.29
CA SER A 216 -29.25 -5.33 -3.82
C SER A 216 -28.80 -3.88 -3.85
N TRP A 217 -27.86 -3.50 -3.01
CA TRP A 217 -27.25 -2.17 -2.97
C TRP A 217 -25.82 -2.24 -2.46
N TRP A 218 -25.02 -1.21 -2.76
CA TRP A 218 -23.66 -1.04 -2.30
C TRP A 218 -23.35 0.44 -2.04
N VAL A 219 -22.66 0.71 -0.95
CA VAL A 219 -22.14 2.02 -0.59
C VAL A 219 -20.62 2.00 -0.64
N ALA A 220 -20.03 3.11 -1.07
CA ALA A 220 -18.61 3.39 -0.93
C ALA A 220 -18.39 4.75 -0.27
N ILE A 221 -17.61 4.81 0.80
CA ILE A 221 -17.25 6.03 1.53
C ILE A 221 -15.73 6.20 1.41
N PRO A 222 -15.25 7.31 0.82
CA PRO A 222 -13.83 7.61 0.82
C PRO A 222 -13.38 8.04 2.22
N LEU A 223 -12.26 7.51 2.67
CA LEU A 223 -11.59 7.86 3.91
C LEU A 223 -10.36 8.68 3.53
N GLU A 224 -10.34 9.94 3.96
CA GLU A 224 -9.29 10.89 3.62
C GLU A 224 -8.04 10.65 4.48
N GLY A 225 -6.88 10.75 3.85
CA GLY A 225 -5.59 10.80 4.52
C GLY A 225 -5.28 12.20 5.08
N PRO A 226 -4.13 12.35 5.72
CA PRO A 226 -3.70 13.63 6.29
C PRO A 226 -3.56 14.77 5.27
N ASP A 227 -3.39 14.43 3.99
CA ASP A 227 -3.27 15.35 2.86
C ASP A 227 -4.62 15.71 2.21
N GLY A 228 -5.73 15.19 2.75
CA GLY A 228 -7.09 15.37 2.21
C GLY A 228 -7.38 14.53 0.97
N ALA A 229 -6.44 13.71 0.50
CA ALA A 229 -6.68 12.77 -0.58
C ALA A 229 -7.30 11.45 -0.05
N PRO A 230 -8.07 10.72 -0.88
CA PRO A 230 -8.58 9.41 -0.48
C PRO A 230 -7.44 8.43 -0.20
N ALA A 231 -7.27 8.03 1.06
CA ALA A 231 -6.29 7.04 1.50
C ALA A 231 -6.88 5.62 1.53
N ALA A 232 -8.19 5.51 1.75
CA ALA A 232 -8.91 4.25 1.71
C ALA A 232 -10.35 4.45 1.22
N LEU A 233 -11.02 3.34 0.90
CA LEU A 233 -12.45 3.27 0.63
C LEU A 233 -13.08 2.24 1.55
N TRP A 234 -14.10 2.66 2.29
CA TRP A 234 -14.94 1.74 3.04
C TRP A 234 -16.18 1.39 2.22
N GLY A 235 -16.29 0.13 1.82
CA GLY A 235 -17.39 -0.42 1.06
C GLY A 235 -18.28 -1.32 1.92
N PHE A 236 -19.60 -1.22 1.77
CA PHE A 236 -20.54 -2.13 2.41
C PHE A 236 -21.85 -2.22 1.64
N GLY A 237 -22.59 -3.31 1.79
CA GLY A 237 -23.81 -3.52 1.04
C GLY A 237 -24.76 -4.53 1.67
N GLY A 238 -26.01 -4.48 1.19
CA GLY A 238 -27.06 -5.41 1.59
C GLY A 238 -27.44 -6.38 0.48
N ARG A 239 -27.76 -7.61 0.86
CA ARG A 239 -28.21 -8.67 -0.03
C ARG A 239 -29.68 -8.51 -0.42
N VAL A 240 -30.07 -9.15 -1.50
CA VAL A 240 -31.50 -9.28 -1.86
C VAL A 240 -32.23 -10.02 -0.73
N GLY A 241 -33.28 -9.38 -0.19
CA GLY A 241 -34.02 -9.90 0.96
C GLY A 241 -33.34 -9.71 2.31
N GLY A 242 -32.13 -9.11 2.34
CA GLY A 242 -31.40 -8.72 3.54
C GLY A 242 -31.74 -7.29 4.00
N ARG A 243 -30.71 -6.60 4.49
CA ARG A 243 -30.88 -5.23 5.03
C ARG A 243 -31.24 -4.22 3.94
N ALA A 244 -32.15 -3.29 4.27
CA ALA A 244 -32.53 -2.18 3.38
C ALA A 244 -31.36 -1.20 3.20
N ALA A 245 -31.34 -0.51 2.06
CA ALA A 245 -30.36 0.54 1.80
C ALA A 245 -30.46 1.66 2.86
N PRO A 246 -29.30 2.15 3.40
CA PRO A 246 -29.30 3.21 4.38
C PRO A 246 -29.83 4.51 3.81
N SER A 247 -30.50 5.31 4.63
CA SER A 247 -30.91 6.66 4.26
C SER A 247 -29.71 7.61 4.16
N PRO A 248 -29.83 8.76 3.49
CA PRO A 248 -28.75 9.75 3.45
C PRO A 248 -28.25 10.17 4.84
N VAL A 249 -29.15 10.33 5.80
CA VAL A 249 -28.78 10.67 7.20
C VAL A 249 -27.93 9.56 7.84
N HIS A 250 -28.22 8.30 7.54
CA HIS A 250 -27.44 7.18 8.00
C HIS A 250 -26.04 7.15 7.33
N LEU A 251 -25.95 7.50 6.06
CA LEU A 251 -24.69 7.57 5.32
C LEU A 251 -23.78 8.66 5.89
N ASP A 252 -24.33 9.84 6.17
CA ASP A 252 -23.58 10.93 6.81
C ASP A 252 -23.07 10.51 8.20
N ALA A 253 -23.92 9.85 9.01
CA ALA A 253 -23.53 9.36 10.32
C ALA A 253 -22.41 8.30 10.26
N LEU A 254 -22.43 7.43 9.25
CA LEU A 254 -21.39 6.41 9.02
C LEU A 254 -20.09 7.06 8.54
N ALA A 255 -20.18 8.04 7.62
CA ALA A 255 -19.04 8.79 7.16
C ALA A 255 -18.35 9.58 8.28
N ASP A 256 -19.13 10.20 9.18
CA ASP A 256 -18.61 10.89 10.36
C ASP A 256 -17.92 9.94 11.33
N ALA A 257 -18.54 8.77 11.57
CA ALA A 257 -17.93 7.75 12.43
C ALA A 257 -16.64 7.19 11.88
N ALA A 258 -16.55 7.02 10.57
CA ALA A 258 -15.35 6.52 9.91
C ALA A 258 -14.13 7.48 10.01
N ARG A 259 -14.40 8.79 10.29
CA ARG A 259 -13.37 9.80 10.55
C ARG A 259 -12.95 9.84 12.03
N GLY A 260 -13.71 9.21 12.92
CA GLY A 260 -13.45 9.17 14.35
C GLY A 260 -12.60 7.97 14.78
N ASP A 261 -12.30 7.92 16.09
CA ASP A 261 -11.63 6.75 16.68
C ASP A 261 -12.60 5.58 16.84
N LEU A 262 -12.53 4.64 15.91
CA LEU A 262 -13.35 3.43 15.92
C LEU A 262 -12.92 2.41 16.99
N GLY A 263 -11.82 2.64 17.67
CA GLY A 263 -11.42 1.90 18.87
C GLY A 263 -12.30 2.21 20.07
N ASP A 264 -12.94 3.38 20.10
CA ASP A 264 -13.81 3.81 21.21
C ASP A 264 -15.18 3.13 21.16
N GLU A 265 -15.43 2.27 22.16
CA GLU A 265 -16.71 1.55 22.33
C GLU A 265 -17.90 2.49 22.54
N ALA A 266 -17.68 3.63 23.21
CA ALA A 266 -18.74 4.61 23.44
C ALA A 266 -19.18 5.29 22.14
N GLN A 267 -18.23 5.60 21.23
CA GLN A 267 -18.54 6.16 19.91
C GLN A 267 -19.31 5.14 19.06
N ARG A 268 -18.90 3.85 19.07
CA ARG A 268 -19.64 2.79 18.37
C ARG A 268 -21.05 2.60 18.91
N ALA A 269 -21.22 2.64 20.24
CA ALA A 269 -22.54 2.53 20.88
C ALA A 269 -23.45 3.71 20.52
N ALA A 270 -22.90 4.94 20.53
CA ALA A 270 -23.64 6.14 20.13
C ALA A 270 -24.09 6.06 18.66
N LEU A 271 -23.22 5.57 17.77
CA LEU A 271 -23.56 5.40 16.36
C LEU A 271 -24.65 4.32 16.15
N ARG A 272 -24.55 3.17 16.84
CA ARG A 272 -25.60 2.13 16.79
C ARG A 272 -26.95 2.71 17.21
N ALA A 273 -26.99 3.54 18.27
CA ALA A 273 -28.22 4.20 18.71
C ALA A 273 -28.78 5.18 17.66
N ARG A 274 -27.89 5.96 16.97
CA ARG A 274 -28.31 6.87 15.88
C ARG A 274 -28.87 6.13 14.67
N LEU A 275 -28.33 4.95 14.36
CA LEU A 275 -28.75 4.13 13.23
C LEU A 275 -30.00 3.30 13.53
N GLY A 276 -30.51 3.32 14.77
CA GLY A 276 -31.68 2.52 15.17
C GLY A 276 -31.44 1.01 15.11
N ALA A 277 -30.19 0.56 15.14
CA ALA A 277 -29.85 -0.86 15.11
C ALA A 277 -30.27 -1.56 16.41
N PRO A 278 -30.87 -2.75 16.37
CA PRO A 278 -31.19 -3.53 17.57
C PRO A 278 -29.90 -3.88 18.32
N ARG A 279 -30.04 -3.97 19.67
CA ARG A 279 -28.96 -4.36 20.58
C ARG A 279 -28.52 -5.81 20.34
#